data_3e345de81e2e2937aab70943aae0ac5e
#
_entry.id   3e345de81e2e2937aab70943aae0ac5e
#
_cell.length_a   1.000
_cell.length_b   1.000
_cell.length_c   1.000
_cell.angle_alpha   90.00
_cell.angle_beta   90.00
_cell.angle_gamma   90.00
#
_symmetry.space_group_name_H-M   'P 1'
#
loop_
_entity.id
_entity.type
_entity.pdbx_description
1 polymer ?
#
loop_
_entity_poly.entity_id
_entity_poly.type
_entity_poly.pdbx_seq_one_letter_code
_entity_poly.pdbx_strand_id
1 'polypeptide(L)'
;MKKVLTFFAALIVALSVYAQDCGMRAMLNAAQAKLDNGTPASVKQVAGDNKLALFEKDGGGFAIVKSDGNCHKVIAYSENAPLDGMGENPGFAWWMKAIGKTRGFFSTTLPDTTRFPKQVEPLITTSWGQHEPFNYMEPLKTWIDGPELGGVYYPNDDHYVVGCVGVAMAQFMNYYKYPAHGIGQDSVTVNYQIPGTSTTKDVTFKVDFEESSFDWDNMLDDYSGEYTDTQAQAVAQLCYYCSVAAHSTYNQYGTGSSDAKCIDAFINHFDYNDTTHFIVRSRYSEPEWMEMVYTELSNRHPIFYSARDINVELGIFGGHNFIIDGYDENGLVHVNWGWHGQLDGYYDIALLNPGLYTYDDWQAMYVGLYPNNPVTTLAGDVNGDGNVNAADVTALYNYLLSGNSSAIVNGDQDGDGNITVGDITVVYNILLGS
;
A
#
# COMPACT_ATOMS: atom_id res chain seq x y z
N MET A 1 21.45 4.71 9.13
CA MET A 1 21.97 3.49 8.49
C MET A 1 22.78 2.57 9.41
N LYS A 2 23.94 2.92 9.97
CA LYS A 2 24.74 1.98 10.80
C LYS A 2 24.08 1.49 12.11
N LYS A 3 23.16 2.23 12.74
CA LYS A 3 22.54 1.84 14.03
C LYS A 3 21.36 0.87 13.87
N VAL A 4 20.64 0.90 12.77
CA VAL A 4 19.56 -0.06 12.46
C VAL A 4 20.16 -1.41 12.06
N LEU A 5 21.22 -1.40 11.25
CA LEU A 5 21.99 -2.61 10.94
C LEU A 5 22.58 -3.25 12.22
N THR A 6 22.97 -2.45 13.22
CA THR A 6 23.54 -2.98 14.48
C THR A 6 22.47 -3.67 15.35
N PHE A 7 21.21 -3.24 15.29
CA PHE A 7 20.12 -3.91 16.00
C PHE A 7 19.78 -5.28 15.36
N PHE A 8 19.76 -5.35 14.03
CA PHE A 8 19.56 -6.61 13.30
C PHE A 8 20.84 -7.48 13.25
N ALA A 9 22.02 -6.91 13.14
CA ALA A 9 23.27 -7.68 13.16
C ALA A 9 23.56 -8.31 14.52
N ALA A 10 23.16 -7.69 15.64
CA ALA A 10 23.22 -8.31 16.96
C ALA A 10 22.24 -9.50 17.12
N LEU A 11 21.14 -9.53 16.34
CA LEU A 11 20.21 -10.66 16.30
C LEU A 11 20.74 -11.85 15.50
N ILE A 12 21.57 -11.60 14.49
CA ILE A 12 22.06 -12.64 13.54
C ILE A 12 23.23 -13.47 14.12
N VAL A 13 24.01 -12.95 15.06
CA VAL A 13 25.26 -13.58 15.52
C VAL A 13 25.05 -14.66 16.62
N ALA A 14 23.83 -14.83 17.18
CA ALA A 14 23.60 -15.76 18.29
C ALA A 14 22.97 -17.12 17.88
N LEU A 15 22.83 -17.44 16.61
CA LEU A 15 21.97 -18.53 16.13
C LEU A 15 22.68 -19.77 15.58
N SER A 16 23.82 -20.12 16.05
CA SER A 16 24.33 -21.49 15.85
C SER A 16 24.47 -22.15 17.21
N VAL A 17 23.44 -22.79 17.72
CA VAL A 17 23.43 -23.99 18.58
C VAL A 17 22.12 -24.03 19.40
N TYR A 18 21.38 -25.16 19.24
CA TYR A 18 20.22 -25.62 20.02
C TYR A 18 18.82 -25.02 19.73
N ALA A 19 18.25 -25.33 18.59
CA ALA A 19 16.81 -25.29 18.38
C ALA A 19 16.11 -26.60 18.81
N GLN A 20 16.16 -26.94 20.10
CA GLN A 20 15.28 -27.93 20.72
C GLN A 20 14.36 -27.28 21.79
N ASP A 21 14.01 -26.03 21.59
CA ASP A 21 13.00 -25.37 22.43
C ASP A 21 11.62 -25.69 21.83
N CYS A 22 10.73 -26.30 22.64
CA CYS A 22 9.34 -26.58 22.23
C CYS A 22 8.63 -25.31 21.72
N GLY A 23 9.02 -24.15 22.24
CA GLY A 23 8.50 -22.84 21.80
C GLY A 23 8.82 -22.53 20.34
N MET A 24 10.09 -22.61 19.93
CA MET A 24 10.51 -22.32 18.56
C MET A 24 9.91 -23.28 17.55
N ARG A 25 9.80 -24.56 17.90
CA ARG A 25 9.17 -25.56 17.04
C ARG A 25 7.67 -25.29 16.84
N ALA A 26 6.97 -24.82 17.87
CA ALA A 26 5.57 -24.46 17.78
C ALA A 26 5.38 -23.19 16.91
N MET A 27 6.29 -22.21 17.00
CA MET A 27 6.28 -21.02 16.13
C MET A 27 6.54 -21.41 14.67
N LEU A 28 7.49 -22.31 14.40
CA LEU A 28 7.74 -22.83 13.05
C LEU A 28 6.51 -23.56 12.49
N ASN A 29 5.85 -24.39 13.30
CA ASN A 29 4.63 -25.08 12.86
C ASN A 29 3.50 -24.09 12.54
N ALA A 30 3.36 -23.01 13.32
CA ALA A 30 2.37 -21.95 13.03
C ALA A 30 2.70 -21.23 11.72
N ALA A 31 3.98 -20.91 11.49
CA ALA A 31 4.43 -20.29 10.24
C ALA A 31 4.17 -21.23 9.04
N GLN A 32 4.52 -22.50 9.16
CA GLN A 32 4.29 -23.50 8.11
C GLN A 32 2.81 -23.66 7.79
N ALA A 33 1.95 -23.77 8.82
CA ALA A 33 0.51 -23.90 8.62
C ALA A 33 -0.11 -22.69 7.88
N LYS A 34 0.46 -21.51 8.07
CA LYS A 34 -0.01 -20.29 7.39
C LYS A 34 0.52 -20.16 5.97
N LEU A 35 1.74 -20.63 5.71
CA LEU A 35 2.40 -20.54 4.40
C LEU A 35 2.20 -21.77 3.50
N ASP A 36 1.54 -22.80 4.04
CA ASP A 36 1.28 -24.07 3.34
C ASP A 36 -0.05 -24.00 2.57
N ASN A 37 0.01 -23.62 1.31
CA ASN A 37 -1.15 -23.58 0.41
C ASN A 37 -1.44 -24.97 -0.19
N GLY A 38 -1.51 -26.00 0.65
CA GLY A 38 -1.79 -27.38 0.23
C GLY A 38 -0.58 -28.13 -0.34
N THR A 39 0.59 -27.49 -0.37
CA THR A 39 1.89 -28.13 -0.65
C THR A 39 2.83 -27.84 0.51
N PRO A 40 3.44 -28.86 1.16
CA PRO A 40 4.34 -28.63 2.28
C PRO A 40 5.41 -27.60 1.93
N ALA A 41 5.33 -26.41 2.54
CA ALA A 41 6.29 -25.36 2.29
C ALA A 41 7.59 -25.64 3.03
N SER A 42 8.73 -25.49 2.36
CA SER A 42 10.03 -25.45 3.03
C SER A 42 10.17 -24.09 3.70
N VAL A 43 9.96 -24.05 5.00
CA VAL A 43 10.01 -22.82 5.81
C VAL A 43 11.18 -22.88 6.76
N LYS A 44 12.02 -21.85 6.76
CA LYS A 44 13.18 -21.71 7.65
C LYS A 44 13.08 -20.46 8.49
N GLN A 45 13.54 -20.52 9.72
CA GLN A 45 13.74 -19.32 10.54
C GLN A 45 14.92 -18.51 9.99
N VAL A 46 14.69 -17.22 9.76
CA VAL A 46 15.73 -16.29 9.26
C VAL A 46 16.20 -15.32 10.32
N ALA A 47 15.34 -14.98 11.31
CA ALA A 47 15.70 -14.09 12.41
C ALA A 47 14.78 -14.31 13.63
N GLY A 48 15.12 -13.67 14.75
CA GLY A 48 14.28 -13.63 15.94
C GLY A 48 14.65 -14.65 17.02
N ASP A 49 13.85 -14.70 18.06
CA ASP A 49 14.00 -15.56 19.24
C ASP A 49 12.69 -16.30 19.56
N ASN A 50 12.59 -16.91 20.73
CA ASN A 50 11.40 -17.62 21.20
C ASN A 50 10.21 -16.69 21.59
N LYS A 51 10.32 -15.38 21.39
CA LYS A 51 9.25 -14.40 21.62
C LYS A 51 8.73 -13.77 20.33
N LEU A 52 9.62 -13.55 19.38
CA LEU A 52 9.31 -12.99 18.07
C LEU A 52 10.25 -13.59 17.04
N ALA A 53 9.74 -14.36 16.10
CA ALA A 53 10.55 -15.02 15.08
C ALA A 53 10.01 -14.76 13.68
N LEU A 54 10.93 -14.61 12.74
CA LEU A 54 10.71 -14.38 11.33
C LEU A 54 11.05 -15.67 10.57
N PHE A 55 10.13 -16.12 9.76
CA PHE A 55 10.24 -17.30 8.93
C PHE A 55 10.08 -16.96 7.47
N GLU A 56 10.86 -17.56 6.63
CA GLU A 56 10.82 -17.40 5.19
C GLU A 56 10.52 -18.72 4.50
N LYS A 57 9.69 -18.69 3.48
CA LYS A 57 9.36 -19.83 2.62
C LYS A 57 10.29 -19.82 1.40
N ASP A 58 10.81 -20.99 1.03
CA ASP A 58 11.59 -21.14 -0.20
C ASP A 58 10.72 -20.76 -1.43
N GLY A 59 11.25 -19.90 -2.28
CA GLY A 59 10.54 -19.40 -3.46
C GLY A 59 9.69 -18.14 -3.22
N GLY A 60 9.78 -17.54 -2.04
CA GLY A 60 9.06 -16.33 -1.66
C GLY A 60 7.93 -16.59 -0.65
N GLY A 61 7.61 -15.57 0.10
CA GLY A 61 6.67 -15.62 1.21
C GLY A 61 7.34 -15.64 2.58
N PHE A 62 6.68 -15.04 3.57
CA PHE A 62 7.19 -14.99 4.94
C PHE A 62 6.06 -15.11 5.97
N ALA A 63 6.43 -15.46 7.19
CA ALA A 63 5.56 -15.34 8.36
C ALA A 63 6.32 -14.79 9.55
N ILE A 64 5.67 -13.93 10.32
CA ILE A 64 6.18 -13.40 11.59
C ILE A 64 5.30 -13.92 12.71
N VAL A 65 5.91 -14.64 13.64
CA VAL A 65 5.21 -15.28 14.73
C VAL A 65 5.66 -14.68 16.05
N LYS A 66 4.69 -14.28 16.86
CA LYS A 66 4.90 -13.78 18.22
C LYS A 66 4.49 -14.85 19.23
N SER A 67 5.20 -14.92 20.36
CA SER A 67 4.92 -15.86 21.46
C SER A 67 4.95 -15.13 22.80
N ASP A 68 4.04 -15.50 23.71
CA ASP A 68 4.09 -15.09 25.12
C ASP A 68 4.63 -16.23 26.03
N GLY A 69 5.10 -17.31 25.43
CA GLY A 69 5.58 -18.50 26.09
C GLY A 69 4.54 -19.62 26.23
N ASN A 70 3.24 -19.31 26.16
CA ASN A 70 2.14 -20.26 26.24
C ASN A 70 1.40 -20.40 24.89
N CYS A 71 1.25 -19.28 24.21
CA CYS A 71 0.55 -19.16 22.92
C CYS A 71 1.49 -18.65 21.84
N HIS A 72 1.20 -19.02 20.59
CA HIS A 72 1.90 -18.55 19.41
C HIS A 72 0.87 -18.03 18.42
N LYS A 73 1.10 -16.82 17.92
CA LYS A 73 0.22 -16.17 16.96
C LYS A 73 1.03 -15.69 15.75
N VAL A 74 0.60 -16.03 14.55
CA VAL A 74 1.07 -15.37 13.33
C VAL A 74 0.51 -13.95 13.36
N ILE A 75 1.39 -12.97 13.33
CA ILE A 75 1.05 -11.55 13.42
C ILE A 75 1.29 -10.81 12.12
N ALA A 76 2.02 -11.41 11.20
CA ALA A 76 2.13 -10.99 9.81
C ALA A 76 2.52 -12.17 8.92
N TYR A 77 2.09 -12.13 7.67
CA TYR A 77 2.54 -13.06 6.64
C TYR A 77 2.34 -12.49 5.24
N SER A 78 3.10 -13.01 4.30
CA SER A 78 2.85 -12.90 2.87
C SER A 78 3.06 -14.25 2.22
N GLU A 79 2.24 -14.61 1.28
CA GLU A 79 2.40 -15.89 0.58
C GLU A 79 3.53 -15.85 -0.45
N ASN A 80 3.82 -14.65 -0.99
CA ASN A 80 4.67 -14.46 -2.15
C ASN A 80 5.79 -13.42 -1.97
N ALA A 81 5.56 -12.37 -1.16
CA ALA A 81 6.56 -11.31 -0.98
C ALA A 81 7.79 -11.85 -0.23
N PRO A 82 9.01 -11.61 -0.71
CA PRO A 82 10.23 -11.98 -0.01
C PRO A 82 10.47 -11.07 1.19
N LEU A 83 11.30 -11.52 2.11
CA LEU A 83 11.80 -10.70 3.23
C LEU A 83 12.92 -9.72 2.83
N ASP A 84 13.22 -9.63 1.57
CA ASP A 84 14.21 -8.69 1.05
C ASP A 84 13.80 -7.25 1.33
N GLY A 85 14.76 -6.37 1.56
CA GLY A 85 14.48 -4.95 1.80
C GLY A 85 13.92 -4.58 3.18
N MET A 86 13.84 -5.50 4.16
CA MET A 86 13.34 -5.23 5.52
C MET A 86 13.95 -3.98 6.18
N GLY A 87 15.21 -3.66 5.89
CA GLY A 87 15.91 -2.50 6.43
C GLY A 87 15.68 -1.21 5.64
N GLU A 88 15.07 -1.30 4.48
CA GLU A 88 14.88 -0.20 3.53
C GLU A 88 13.43 0.30 3.50
N ASN A 89 12.45 -0.57 3.79
CA ASN A 89 11.04 -0.21 3.86
C ASN A 89 10.72 0.48 5.21
N PRO A 90 10.44 1.81 5.22
CA PRO A 90 10.23 2.55 6.45
C PRO A 90 8.90 2.19 7.15
N GLY A 91 7.88 1.78 6.40
CA GLY A 91 6.60 1.34 6.94
C GLY A 91 6.73 0.03 7.71
N PHE A 92 7.39 -0.96 7.11
CA PHE A 92 7.68 -2.22 7.77
C PHE A 92 8.59 -2.03 9.00
N ALA A 93 9.63 -1.21 8.89
CA ALA A 93 10.52 -0.89 10.00
C ALA A 93 9.75 -0.24 11.17
N TRP A 94 8.83 0.68 10.87
CA TRP A 94 7.93 1.26 11.85
C TRP A 94 7.05 0.18 12.52
N TRP A 95 6.41 -0.68 11.74
CA TRP A 95 5.56 -1.75 12.25
C TRP A 95 6.33 -2.71 13.16
N MET A 96 7.51 -3.17 12.75
CA MET A 96 8.38 -4.04 13.56
C MET A 96 8.77 -3.39 14.88
N LYS A 97 9.07 -2.09 14.88
CA LYS A 97 9.40 -1.35 16.10
C LYS A 97 8.19 -1.25 17.05
N ALA A 98 7.00 -1.00 16.51
CA ALA A 98 5.76 -0.96 17.30
C ALA A 98 5.45 -2.32 17.91
N ILE A 99 5.54 -3.41 17.15
CA ILE A 99 5.37 -4.79 17.64
C ILE A 99 6.36 -5.15 18.74
N GLY A 100 7.61 -4.71 18.64
CA GLY A 100 8.63 -4.94 19.69
C GLY A 100 8.32 -4.27 21.03
N LYS A 101 7.53 -3.18 21.01
CA LYS A 101 7.09 -2.48 22.22
C LYS A 101 5.84 -3.10 22.87
N THR A 102 5.06 -3.89 22.12
CA THR A 102 3.80 -4.47 22.61
C THR A 102 4.07 -5.63 23.56
N ARG A 103 3.39 -5.64 24.73
CA ARG A 103 3.46 -6.75 25.70
C ARG A 103 2.21 -7.62 25.59
N GLY A 104 2.43 -8.93 25.44
CA GLY A 104 1.35 -9.93 25.39
C GLY A 104 0.64 -9.99 24.03
N PHE A 105 -0.48 -10.72 24.01
CA PHE A 105 -1.41 -10.79 22.90
C PHE A 105 -2.63 -9.95 23.21
N PHE A 106 -3.05 -9.12 22.26
CA PHE A 106 -4.36 -8.52 22.26
C PHE A 106 -5.31 -9.41 21.48
N SER A 107 -6.56 -9.44 21.87
CA SER A 107 -7.60 -10.08 21.07
C SER A 107 -7.80 -9.27 19.81
N THR A 108 -7.55 -9.85 18.63
CA THR A 108 -7.88 -9.20 17.37
C THR A 108 -9.39 -9.25 17.19
N THR A 109 -10.00 -8.12 16.88
CA THR A 109 -11.42 -8.07 16.52
C THR A 109 -11.59 -8.71 15.14
N LEU A 110 -12.30 -9.82 15.10
CA LEU A 110 -12.61 -10.54 13.86
C LEU A 110 -13.79 -9.87 13.13
N PRO A 111 -13.89 -10.03 11.80
CA PRO A 111 -15.05 -9.55 11.06
C PRO A 111 -16.33 -10.25 11.55
N ASP A 112 -17.36 -9.47 11.83
CA ASP A 112 -18.70 -9.99 12.10
C ASP A 112 -19.30 -10.50 10.78
N THR A 113 -19.27 -11.81 10.57
CA THR A 113 -19.71 -12.45 9.32
C THR A 113 -21.22 -12.35 9.08
N THR A 114 -22.01 -11.79 10.00
CA THR A 114 -23.40 -11.42 9.75
C THR A 114 -23.53 -10.08 9.04
N ARG A 115 -22.47 -9.27 9.02
CA ARG A 115 -22.42 -7.91 8.46
C ARG A 115 -21.37 -7.73 7.38
N PHE A 116 -20.28 -8.47 7.45
CA PHE A 116 -19.12 -8.35 6.58
C PHE A 116 -18.74 -9.69 5.98
N PRO A 117 -18.15 -9.73 4.79
CA PRO A 117 -17.48 -10.92 4.27
C PRO A 117 -16.48 -11.49 5.29
N LYS A 118 -16.26 -12.79 5.26
CA LYS A 118 -15.29 -13.46 6.12
C LYS A 118 -13.86 -12.94 5.86
N GLN A 119 -13.57 -12.60 4.62
CA GLN A 119 -12.33 -12.01 4.13
C GLN A 119 -12.61 -11.12 2.94
N VAL A 120 -11.71 -10.21 2.66
CA VAL A 120 -11.66 -9.41 1.43
C VAL A 120 -10.26 -9.54 0.85
N GLU A 121 -10.16 -10.09 -0.34
CA GLU A 121 -8.90 -10.20 -1.05
C GLU A 121 -8.31 -8.82 -1.36
N PRO A 122 -6.99 -8.69 -1.52
CA PRO A 122 -6.36 -7.42 -1.84
C PRO A 122 -7.00 -6.76 -3.06
N LEU A 123 -7.45 -5.52 -2.89
CA LEU A 123 -8.14 -4.76 -3.93
C LEU A 123 -7.16 -4.15 -4.93
N ILE A 124 -5.96 -3.78 -4.46
CA ILE A 124 -4.92 -3.14 -5.26
C ILE A 124 -4.01 -4.20 -5.85
N THR A 125 -3.85 -4.16 -7.17
CA THR A 125 -2.99 -5.09 -7.92
C THR A 125 -1.59 -4.54 -8.15
N THR A 126 -1.41 -3.22 -7.98
CA THR A 126 -0.13 -2.55 -8.25
C THR A 126 0.90 -2.80 -7.16
N SER A 127 2.15 -3.01 -7.59
CA SER A 127 3.34 -3.14 -6.75
C SER A 127 4.33 -2.00 -6.99
N TRP A 128 3.84 -0.75 -6.87
CA TRP A 128 4.64 0.42 -7.20
C TRP A 128 5.59 0.84 -6.09
N GLY A 129 6.58 1.64 -6.45
CA GLY A 129 7.60 2.12 -5.53
C GLY A 129 7.96 3.59 -5.74
N GLN A 130 9.02 4.04 -5.06
CA GLN A 130 9.39 5.45 -5.02
C GLN A 130 10.51 5.84 -5.99
N HIS A 131 11.21 4.84 -6.56
CA HIS A 131 12.33 5.00 -7.48
C HIS A 131 11.89 4.80 -8.93
N GLU A 132 12.83 4.56 -9.81
CA GLU A 132 12.57 4.29 -11.24
C GLU A 132 11.52 3.18 -11.45
N PRO A 133 10.60 3.37 -12.40
CA PRO A 133 10.40 4.52 -13.29
C PRO A 133 9.50 5.62 -12.70
N PHE A 134 8.97 5.45 -11.51
CA PHE A 134 7.93 6.30 -10.90
C PHE A 134 8.39 7.74 -10.71
N ASN A 135 9.68 7.97 -10.50
CA ASN A 135 10.26 9.29 -10.23
C ASN A 135 10.82 10.01 -11.47
N TYR A 136 10.66 9.49 -12.68
CA TYR A 136 11.27 10.08 -13.89
C TYR A 136 10.78 11.48 -14.26
N MET A 137 9.75 12.00 -13.61
CA MET A 137 9.27 13.37 -13.78
C MET A 137 9.41 14.23 -12.52
N GLU A 138 9.90 13.67 -11.43
CA GLU A 138 10.17 14.40 -10.20
C GLU A 138 11.31 15.44 -10.41
N PRO A 139 11.45 16.47 -9.55
CA PRO A 139 12.57 17.37 -9.62
C PRO A 139 13.92 16.67 -9.50
N LEU A 140 14.92 17.13 -10.24
CA LEU A 140 16.30 16.62 -10.08
C LEU A 140 16.87 16.97 -8.70
N LYS A 141 17.66 16.09 -8.12
CA LYS A 141 18.35 16.32 -6.83
C LYS A 141 19.40 17.44 -6.89
N THR A 142 20.00 17.64 -8.04
CA THR A 142 21.00 18.67 -8.26
C THR A 142 20.45 19.72 -9.21
N TRP A 143 20.44 20.98 -8.76
CA TRP A 143 20.11 22.06 -9.65
C TRP A 143 21.20 22.23 -10.73
N ILE A 144 20.77 22.28 -11.98
CA ILE A 144 21.60 22.54 -13.15
C ILE A 144 21.18 23.86 -13.76
N ASP A 145 22.12 24.69 -14.25
CA ASP A 145 21.82 25.89 -15.01
C ASP A 145 21.11 25.49 -16.33
N GLY A 146 19.80 25.67 -16.37
CA GLY A 146 18.99 25.28 -17.51
C GLY A 146 17.49 25.38 -17.21
N PRO A 147 16.65 24.92 -18.11
CA PRO A 147 15.21 24.90 -17.88
C PRO A 147 14.86 24.05 -16.65
N GLU A 148 13.84 24.48 -15.92
CA GLU A 148 13.25 23.73 -14.82
C GLU A 148 12.83 22.34 -15.33
N LEU A 149 13.37 21.27 -14.73
CA LEU A 149 13.23 19.93 -15.29
C LEU A 149 12.14 19.09 -14.60
N GLY A 150 11.52 19.60 -13.52
CA GLY A 150 10.38 18.93 -12.89
C GLY A 150 9.19 18.85 -13.85
N GLY A 151 8.57 17.67 -13.93
CA GLY A 151 7.49 17.43 -14.87
C GLY A 151 7.92 17.10 -16.30
N VAL A 152 9.20 17.06 -16.58
CA VAL A 152 9.75 16.60 -17.87
C VAL A 152 10.30 15.18 -17.68
N TYR A 153 9.93 14.27 -18.56
CA TYR A 153 10.36 12.89 -18.53
C TYR A 153 11.84 12.74 -18.92
N TYR A 154 12.63 12.30 -17.96
CA TYR A 154 14.06 12.00 -18.13
C TYR A 154 14.40 10.67 -17.47
N PRO A 155 14.38 9.55 -18.18
CA PRO A 155 14.79 8.26 -17.64
C PRO A 155 16.28 8.27 -17.30
N ASN A 156 16.62 7.61 -16.19
CA ASN A 156 17.99 7.42 -15.69
C ASN A 156 18.71 8.70 -15.19
N ASP A 157 17.99 9.75 -14.90
CA ASP A 157 18.51 10.95 -14.24
C ASP A 157 18.44 10.85 -12.71
N ASP A 158 19.20 11.70 -11.99
CA ASP A 158 19.21 11.71 -10.52
C ASP A 158 18.03 12.54 -9.97
N HIS A 159 16.82 12.03 -10.10
CA HIS A 159 15.60 12.62 -9.57
C HIS A 159 15.43 12.38 -8.07
N TYR A 160 14.72 13.28 -7.38
CA TYR A 160 14.18 12.98 -6.07
C TYR A 160 13.24 11.77 -6.15
N VAL A 161 13.13 11.02 -5.05
CA VAL A 161 12.14 9.95 -4.95
C VAL A 161 10.72 10.54 -4.87
N VAL A 162 9.72 9.81 -5.36
CA VAL A 162 8.30 10.21 -5.29
C VAL A 162 7.85 10.46 -3.85
N GLY A 163 8.33 9.65 -2.91
CA GLY A 163 7.87 9.65 -1.53
C GLY A 163 6.63 8.78 -1.31
N CYS A 164 6.45 8.34 -0.08
CA CYS A 164 5.38 7.41 0.26
C CYS A 164 3.98 7.96 -0.01
N VAL A 165 3.78 9.26 0.18
CA VAL A 165 2.50 9.93 -0.08
C VAL A 165 2.15 9.87 -1.57
N GLY A 166 3.08 10.29 -2.43
CA GLY A 166 2.85 10.31 -3.89
C GLY A 166 2.57 8.92 -4.44
N VAL A 167 3.34 7.89 -4.01
CA VAL A 167 3.11 6.50 -4.42
C VAL A 167 1.76 5.98 -3.93
N ALA A 168 1.43 6.18 -2.64
CA ALA A 168 0.16 5.72 -2.09
C ALA A 168 -1.03 6.39 -2.78
N MET A 169 -0.96 7.71 -3.04
CA MET A 169 -1.98 8.44 -3.81
C MET A 169 -2.11 7.88 -5.23
N ALA A 170 -0.99 7.69 -5.92
CA ALA A 170 -0.99 7.20 -7.29
C ALA A 170 -1.58 5.78 -7.42
N GLN A 171 -1.20 4.84 -6.53
CA GLN A 171 -1.79 3.50 -6.50
C GLN A 171 -3.29 3.53 -6.16
N PHE A 172 -3.67 4.38 -5.20
CA PHE A 172 -5.08 4.56 -4.83
C PHE A 172 -5.91 5.07 -6.00
N MET A 173 -5.42 6.07 -6.75
CA MET A 173 -6.08 6.62 -7.93
C MET A 173 -6.09 5.62 -9.09
N ASN A 174 -5.01 4.84 -9.25
CA ASN A 174 -4.94 3.79 -10.27
C ASN A 174 -5.95 2.67 -10.03
N TYR A 175 -6.26 2.32 -8.79
CA TYR A 175 -7.33 1.36 -8.47
C TYR A 175 -8.68 1.79 -9.05
N TYR A 176 -9.01 3.08 -8.94
CA TYR A 176 -10.27 3.62 -9.49
C TYR A 176 -10.18 4.02 -10.96
N LYS A 177 -8.96 4.06 -11.55
CA LYS A 177 -8.71 4.66 -12.88
C LYS A 177 -9.35 6.05 -13.01
N TYR A 178 -9.19 6.86 -11.97
CA TYR A 178 -9.88 8.14 -11.82
C TYR A 178 -8.98 9.22 -11.17
N PRO A 179 -9.12 10.50 -11.60
CA PRO A 179 -9.94 11.03 -12.68
C PRO A 179 -9.27 10.90 -14.07
N ALA A 180 -9.99 11.17 -15.13
CA ALA A 180 -9.38 11.28 -16.47
C ALA A 180 -8.50 12.54 -16.59
N HIS A 181 -8.91 13.62 -15.93
CA HIS A 181 -8.22 14.91 -15.88
C HIS A 181 -8.26 15.47 -14.45
N GLY A 182 -7.25 16.22 -14.05
CA GLY A 182 -7.27 16.92 -12.77
C GLY A 182 -8.00 18.26 -12.86
N ILE A 183 -7.98 19.03 -11.76
CA ILE A 183 -8.70 20.29 -11.59
C ILE A 183 -7.73 21.37 -11.11
N GLY A 184 -7.76 22.56 -11.75
CA GLY A 184 -7.03 23.74 -11.34
C GLY A 184 -5.52 23.64 -11.57
N GLN A 185 -4.78 24.44 -10.83
CA GLN A 185 -3.32 24.56 -10.93
C GLN A 185 -2.71 24.58 -9.54
N ASP A 186 -1.52 24.02 -9.41
CA ASP A 186 -0.74 24.09 -8.18
C ASP A 186 0.76 24.09 -8.46
N SER A 187 1.57 24.24 -7.39
CA SER A 187 3.02 24.29 -7.52
C SER A 187 3.72 23.84 -6.26
N VAL A 188 4.93 23.35 -6.42
CA VAL A 188 5.86 23.04 -5.35
C VAL A 188 7.17 23.78 -5.55
N THR A 189 7.78 24.24 -4.46
CA THR A 189 9.08 24.95 -4.51
C THR A 189 10.15 24.09 -3.86
N VAL A 190 11.24 23.86 -4.59
CA VAL A 190 12.42 23.14 -4.11
C VAL A 190 13.55 24.14 -3.87
N ASN A 191 14.16 24.08 -2.70
CA ASN A 191 15.32 24.88 -2.35
C ASN A 191 16.61 24.12 -2.70
N TYR A 192 17.30 24.56 -3.74
CA TYR A 192 18.55 23.95 -4.21
C TYR A 192 19.77 24.68 -3.66
N GLN A 193 20.76 23.92 -3.22
CA GLN A 193 22.09 24.48 -3.00
C GLN A 193 22.82 24.62 -4.34
N ILE A 194 23.32 25.82 -4.64
CA ILE A 194 24.10 26.04 -5.84
C ILE A 194 25.46 25.34 -5.70
N PRO A 195 25.81 24.42 -6.63
CA PRO A 195 27.04 23.65 -6.54
C PRO A 195 28.28 24.50 -6.33
N GLY A 196 29.14 24.15 -5.35
CA GLY A 196 30.37 24.85 -5.03
C GLY A 196 30.21 26.16 -4.25
N THR A 197 29.01 26.50 -3.80
CA THR A 197 28.71 27.71 -3.01
C THR A 197 27.92 27.38 -1.74
N SER A 198 27.78 28.37 -0.85
CA SER A 198 26.85 28.31 0.29
C SER A 198 25.50 28.96 -0.03
N THR A 199 25.26 29.38 -1.26
CA THR A 199 24.05 30.05 -1.70
C THR A 199 23.01 29.03 -2.10
N THR A 200 21.74 29.31 -1.80
CA THR A 200 20.60 28.51 -2.24
C THR A 200 19.75 29.25 -3.26
N LYS A 201 19.00 28.51 -4.05
CA LYS A 201 18.04 29.03 -5.04
C LYS A 201 16.72 28.27 -4.89
N ASP A 202 15.63 29.01 -4.80
CA ASP A 202 14.28 28.46 -4.87
C ASP A 202 13.86 28.31 -6.33
N VAL A 203 13.42 27.11 -6.69
CA VAL A 203 12.85 26.80 -8.00
C VAL A 203 11.43 26.28 -7.79
N THR A 204 10.48 26.93 -8.45
CA THR A 204 9.07 26.58 -8.37
C THR A 204 8.63 25.80 -9.60
N PHE A 205 8.18 24.57 -9.38
CA PHE A 205 7.60 23.69 -10.37
C PHE A 205 6.09 23.83 -10.34
N LYS A 206 5.50 24.12 -11.49
CA LYS A 206 4.05 24.35 -11.63
C LYS A 206 3.42 23.22 -12.42
N VAL A 207 2.23 22.81 -12.00
CA VAL A 207 1.39 21.85 -12.70
C VAL A 207 0.04 22.49 -13.00
N ASP A 208 -0.39 22.36 -14.23
CA ASP A 208 -1.76 22.64 -14.66
C ASP A 208 -2.50 21.30 -14.72
N PHE A 209 -3.36 21.07 -13.74
CA PHE A 209 -4.11 19.84 -13.63
C PHE A 209 -5.23 19.75 -14.68
N GLU A 210 -5.77 20.89 -15.13
CA GLU A 210 -6.82 20.93 -16.16
C GLU A 210 -6.29 20.49 -17.54
N GLU A 211 -5.01 20.74 -17.80
CA GLU A 211 -4.33 20.27 -19.02
C GLU A 211 -3.80 18.83 -18.89
N SER A 212 -3.99 18.20 -17.72
CA SER A 212 -3.54 16.82 -17.48
C SER A 212 -4.43 15.81 -18.21
N SER A 213 -3.83 14.67 -18.55
CA SER A 213 -4.54 13.48 -19.01
C SER A 213 -3.81 12.28 -18.47
N PHE A 214 -4.49 11.47 -17.65
CA PHE A 214 -3.90 10.29 -17.05
C PHE A 214 -4.15 9.09 -17.97
N ASP A 215 -3.07 8.51 -18.46
CA ASP A 215 -3.10 7.36 -19.38
C ASP A 215 -3.15 6.04 -18.60
N TRP A 216 -4.31 5.76 -18.01
CA TRP A 216 -4.54 4.60 -17.15
C TRP A 216 -4.24 3.26 -17.83
N ASP A 217 -4.48 3.16 -19.14
CA ASP A 217 -4.29 1.93 -19.90
C ASP A 217 -2.81 1.58 -20.12
N ASN A 218 -1.93 2.56 -20.05
CA ASN A 218 -0.49 2.37 -20.15
C ASN A 218 0.22 2.27 -18.79
N MET A 219 -0.51 2.29 -17.68
CA MET A 219 0.07 2.05 -16.35
C MET A 219 0.05 0.55 -16.05
N LEU A 220 1.24 -0.05 -15.87
CA LEU A 220 1.38 -1.45 -15.51
C LEU A 220 1.19 -1.66 -14.00
N ASP A 221 0.72 -2.83 -13.62
CA ASP A 221 0.64 -3.21 -12.20
C ASP A 221 2.02 -3.41 -11.57
N ASP A 222 2.99 -3.92 -12.36
CA ASP A 222 4.36 -4.20 -11.93
C ASP A 222 5.37 -3.70 -12.96
N TYR A 223 6.43 -3.06 -12.48
CA TYR A 223 7.54 -2.54 -13.29
C TYR A 223 8.86 -3.26 -13.02
N SER A 224 8.83 -4.44 -12.41
CA SER A 224 10.03 -5.28 -12.21
C SER A 224 10.53 -5.93 -13.52
N GLY A 225 9.65 -6.04 -14.52
CA GLY A 225 9.95 -6.57 -15.85
C GLY A 225 10.31 -5.48 -16.87
N GLU A 226 10.21 -5.84 -18.16
CA GLU A 226 10.40 -4.89 -19.25
C GLU A 226 9.16 -3.98 -19.41
N TYR A 227 9.38 -2.71 -19.64
CA TYR A 227 8.33 -1.72 -19.92
C TYR A 227 8.81 -0.72 -21.00
N THR A 228 7.85 -0.10 -21.67
CA THR A 228 8.11 0.92 -22.70
C THR A 228 8.25 2.31 -22.08
N ASP A 229 8.87 3.26 -22.80
CA ASP A 229 8.91 4.66 -22.38
C ASP A 229 7.51 5.27 -22.16
N THR A 230 6.52 4.88 -22.96
CA THR A 230 5.12 5.33 -22.80
C THR A 230 4.55 4.87 -21.45
N GLN A 231 4.79 3.62 -21.07
CA GLN A 231 4.32 3.06 -19.81
C GLN A 231 5.03 3.71 -18.61
N ALA A 232 6.34 3.91 -18.71
CA ALA A 232 7.12 4.60 -17.68
C ALA A 232 6.68 6.07 -17.55
N GLN A 233 6.43 6.75 -18.66
CA GLN A 233 5.96 8.14 -18.67
C GLN A 233 4.58 8.27 -18.03
N ALA A 234 3.66 7.35 -18.34
CA ALA A 234 2.30 7.37 -17.78
C ALA A 234 2.32 7.32 -16.25
N VAL A 235 3.05 6.37 -15.66
CA VAL A 235 3.12 6.23 -14.21
C VAL A 235 3.93 7.35 -13.54
N ALA A 236 5.03 7.79 -14.16
CA ALA A 236 5.83 8.90 -13.64
C ALA A 236 5.03 10.22 -13.61
N GLN A 237 4.20 10.47 -14.62
CA GLN A 237 3.33 11.64 -14.66
C GLN A 237 2.33 11.64 -13.50
N LEU A 238 1.65 10.53 -13.27
CA LEU A 238 0.70 10.40 -12.16
C LEU A 238 1.39 10.63 -10.81
N CYS A 239 2.53 9.98 -10.57
CA CYS A 239 3.31 10.13 -9.34
C CYS A 239 3.73 11.58 -9.11
N TYR A 240 4.28 12.25 -10.13
CA TYR A 240 4.68 13.65 -10.05
C TYR A 240 3.49 14.58 -9.76
N TYR A 241 2.35 14.37 -10.41
CA TYR A 241 1.15 15.16 -10.16
C TYR A 241 0.63 14.97 -8.73
N CYS A 242 0.64 13.75 -8.21
CA CYS A 242 0.32 13.46 -6.81
C CYS A 242 1.29 14.18 -5.84
N SER A 243 2.59 14.16 -6.15
CA SER A 243 3.62 14.83 -5.33
C SER A 243 3.40 16.35 -5.29
N VAL A 244 3.10 16.98 -6.42
CA VAL A 244 2.84 18.43 -6.50
C VAL A 244 1.53 18.77 -5.79
N ALA A 245 0.43 18.06 -6.07
CA ALA A 245 -0.87 18.28 -5.44
C ALA A 245 -0.79 18.15 -3.91
N ALA A 246 -0.02 17.19 -3.40
CA ALA A 246 0.21 17.02 -1.98
C ALA A 246 1.23 18.01 -1.38
N HIS A 247 1.73 18.99 -2.14
CA HIS A 247 2.78 19.93 -1.72
C HIS A 247 3.98 19.23 -1.10
N SER A 248 4.51 18.23 -1.78
CA SER A 248 5.64 17.43 -1.29
C SER A 248 6.86 18.29 -1.02
N THR A 249 7.57 17.97 0.05
CA THR A 249 8.84 18.58 0.43
C THR A 249 9.96 17.63 0.08
N TYR A 250 10.84 18.09 -0.79
CA TYR A 250 11.97 17.31 -1.31
C TYR A 250 13.24 17.59 -0.51
N ASN A 251 13.93 16.55 -0.09
CA ASN A 251 15.22 16.68 0.59
C ASN A 251 16.08 15.42 0.36
N GLN A 252 17.37 15.50 0.72
CA GLN A 252 18.33 14.41 0.51
C GLN A 252 18.00 13.10 1.24
N TYR A 253 17.06 13.11 2.19
CA TYR A 253 16.66 11.93 2.98
C TYR A 253 15.36 11.30 2.49
N GLY A 254 14.63 11.98 1.60
CA GLY A 254 13.36 11.51 1.05
C GLY A 254 12.41 12.65 0.68
N THR A 255 11.25 12.27 0.21
CA THR A 255 10.16 13.16 -0.17
C THR A 255 8.96 12.86 0.72
N GLY A 256 8.28 13.87 1.22
CA GLY A 256 7.16 13.69 2.11
C GLY A 256 6.18 14.86 2.11
N SER A 257 4.98 14.61 2.63
CA SER A 257 3.92 15.60 2.79
C SER A 257 3.17 15.43 4.12
N SER A 258 2.18 16.27 4.38
CA SER A 258 1.29 16.12 5.53
C SER A 258 -0.06 15.53 5.11
N ASP A 259 -0.72 14.82 6.05
CA ASP A 259 -2.02 14.21 5.79
C ASP A 259 -3.08 15.24 5.34
N ALA A 260 -3.08 16.44 5.93
CA ALA A 260 -4.00 17.50 5.55
C ALA A 260 -3.86 17.89 4.07
N LYS A 261 -2.62 17.93 3.56
CA LYS A 261 -2.37 18.25 2.15
C LYS A 261 -2.74 17.10 1.22
N CYS A 262 -2.64 15.86 1.67
CA CYS A 262 -3.07 14.72 0.88
C CYS A 262 -4.59 14.76 0.63
N ILE A 263 -5.39 15.03 1.68
CA ILE A 263 -6.84 15.13 1.52
C ILE A 263 -7.24 16.32 0.66
N ASP A 264 -6.58 17.47 0.89
CA ASP A 264 -6.80 18.66 0.06
C ASP A 264 -6.51 18.36 -1.42
N ALA A 265 -5.45 17.58 -1.71
CA ALA A 265 -5.11 17.17 -3.07
C ALA A 265 -6.20 16.29 -3.70
N PHE A 266 -6.66 15.26 -2.99
CA PHE A 266 -7.73 14.39 -3.48
C PHE A 266 -9.00 15.15 -3.80
N ILE A 267 -9.41 16.07 -2.93
CA ILE A 267 -10.67 16.82 -3.09
C ILE A 267 -10.52 17.92 -4.15
N ASN A 268 -9.46 18.75 -4.08
CA ASN A 268 -9.37 19.96 -4.88
C ASN A 268 -8.78 19.73 -6.28
N HIS A 269 -7.95 18.68 -6.45
CA HIS A 269 -7.26 18.43 -7.72
C HIS A 269 -7.70 17.15 -8.42
N PHE A 270 -8.28 16.17 -7.70
CA PHE A 270 -8.60 14.86 -8.27
C PHE A 270 -10.07 14.46 -8.15
N ASP A 271 -10.96 15.38 -7.77
CA ASP A 271 -12.41 15.19 -7.73
C ASP A 271 -12.87 14.01 -6.86
N TYR A 272 -12.23 13.83 -5.71
CA TYR A 272 -12.65 12.86 -4.70
C TYR A 272 -13.64 13.48 -3.72
N ASN A 273 -14.35 12.61 -2.98
CA ASN A 273 -15.44 12.96 -2.10
C ASN A 273 -15.01 13.91 -0.97
N ASP A 274 -15.67 15.05 -0.86
CA ASP A 274 -15.42 16.07 0.16
C ASP A 274 -15.99 15.70 1.55
N THR A 275 -16.79 14.64 1.65
CA THR A 275 -17.25 14.08 2.93
C THR A 275 -16.26 13.11 3.57
N THR A 276 -15.09 12.95 2.97
CA THR A 276 -13.99 12.14 3.52
C THR A 276 -13.58 12.61 4.91
N HIS A 277 -13.41 11.67 5.83
CA HIS A 277 -13.02 11.96 7.20
C HIS A 277 -11.64 11.41 7.53
N PHE A 278 -10.78 12.30 8.01
CA PHE A 278 -9.51 11.90 8.61
C PHE A 278 -9.72 11.55 10.08
N ILE A 279 -9.48 10.30 10.44
CA ILE A 279 -9.68 9.79 11.79
C ILE A 279 -8.38 9.25 12.39
N VAL A 280 -8.20 9.49 13.70
CA VAL A 280 -6.98 9.15 14.43
C VAL A 280 -7.25 7.98 15.37
N ARG A 281 -6.40 6.95 15.30
CA ARG A 281 -6.56 5.68 16.02
C ARG A 281 -6.79 5.83 17.52
N SER A 282 -6.11 6.76 18.15
CA SER A 282 -6.18 6.96 19.61
C SER A 282 -7.55 7.41 20.14
N ARG A 283 -8.46 7.79 19.25
CA ARG A 283 -9.82 8.24 19.62
C ARG A 283 -10.86 7.12 19.63
N TYR A 284 -10.48 5.91 19.22
CA TYR A 284 -11.39 4.78 19.01
C TYR A 284 -10.89 3.54 19.76
N SER A 285 -11.81 2.74 20.26
CA SER A 285 -11.49 1.39 20.71
C SER A 285 -11.08 0.52 19.52
N GLU A 286 -10.44 -0.62 19.79
CA GLU A 286 -10.07 -1.54 18.71
C GLU A 286 -11.28 -2.05 17.92
N PRO A 287 -12.40 -2.49 18.56
CA PRO A 287 -13.56 -2.92 17.80
C PRO A 287 -14.15 -1.83 16.88
N GLU A 288 -14.26 -0.59 17.37
CA GLU A 288 -14.75 0.54 16.57
C GLU A 288 -13.83 0.82 15.37
N TRP A 289 -12.50 0.74 15.58
CA TRP A 289 -11.55 0.94 14.52
C TRP A 289 -11.62 -0.14 13.45
N MET A 290 -11.65 -1.41 13.87
CA MET A 290 -11.74 -2.53 12.95
C MET A 290 -13.10 -2.59 12.23
N GLU A 291 -14.19 -2.15 12.89
CA GLU A 291 -15.49 -2.03 12.23
C GLU A 291 -15.45 -1.03 11.06
N MET A 292 -14.76 0.10 11.21
CA MET A 292 -14.56 1.06 10.11
C MET A 292 -13.70 0.47 9.00
N VAL A 293 -12.61 -0.24 9.35
CA VAL A 293 -11.76 -0.94 8.38
C VAL A 293 -12.57 -1.97 7.58
N TYR A 294 -13.34 -2.80 8.26
CA TYR A 294 -14.18 -3.80 7.59
C TYR A 294 -15.28 -3.16 6.73
N THR A 295 -15.84 -2.04 7.17
CA THR A 295 -16.85 -1.29 6.40
C THR A 295 -16.27 -0.77 5.09
N GLU A 296 -15.13 -0.09 5.13
CA GLU A 296 -14.49 0.43 3.90
C GLU A 296 -14.14 -0.71 2.93
N LEU A 297 -13.43 -1.73 3.42
CA LEU A 297 -12.94 -2.82 2.57
C LEU A 297 -14.08 -3.68 2.01
N SER A 298 -15.15 -3.91 2.78
CA SER A 298 -16.33 -4.64 2.30
C SER A 298 -17.10 -3.88 1.21
N ASN A 299 -17.00 -2.55 1.23
CA ASN A 299 -17.52 -1.68 0.17
C ASN A 299 -16.52 -1.50 -0.99
N ARG A 300 -15.43 -2.28 -1.00
CA ARG A 300 -14.35 -2.20 -1.98
C ARG A 300 -13.68 -0.83 -2.04
N HIS A 301 -13.60 -0.16 -0.90
CA HIS A 301 -12.84 1.08 -0.74
C HIS A 301 -11.50 0.77 -0.08
N PRO A 302 -10.38 0.82 -0.79
CA PRO A 302 -9.06 0.80 -0.18
C PRO A 302 -8.91 1.95 0.82
N ILE A 303 -8.12 1.76 1.84
CA ILE A 303 -7.94 2.74 2.91
C ILE A 303 -6.56 3.40 2.76
N PHE A 304 -6.54 4.70 2.57
CA PHE A 304 -5.32 5.48 2.67
C PHE A 304 -4.95 5.63 4.14
N TYR A 305 -3.82 5.04 4.54
CA TYR A 305 -3.41 4.91 5.92
C TYR A 305 -2.12 5.66 6.20
N SER A 306 -2.02 6.26 7.37
CA SER A 306 -0.86 7.01 7.82
C SER A 306 -0.40 6.51 9.18
N ALA A 307 0.92 6.30 9.28
CA ALA A 307 1.57 5.94 10.53
C ALA A 307 2.82 6.79 10.77
N ARG A 308 3.05 7.24 12.01
CA ARG A 308 4.20 8.07 12.37
C ARG A 308 4.85 7.56 13.62
N ASP A 309 6.18 7.54 13.62
CA ASP A 309 7.01 7.43 14.82
C ASP A 309 7.41 8.84 15.25
N ILE A 310 6.83 9.32 16.32
CA ILE A 310 7.17 10.60 16.91
C ILE A 310 8.17 10.37 18.04
N ASN A 311 9.42 10.16 17.71
CA ASN A 311 10.48 10.13 18.72
C ASN A 311 11.09 11.52 18.88
N VAL A 312 10.45 12.34 19.71
CA VAL A 312 10.85 13.73 19.97
C VAL A 312 12.27 13.83 20.60
N GLU A 313 12.67 12.82 21.39
CA GLU A 313 13.99 12.82 22.06
C GLU A 313 15.16 12.63 21.10
N LEU A 314 14.93 11.97 19.96
CA LEU A 314 15.97 11.73 18.96
C LEU A 314 15.84 12.62 17.71
N GLY A 315 14.85 13.50 17.64
CA GLY A 315 14.60 14.35 16.47
C GLY A 315 14.24 13.55 15.21
N ILE A 316 13.81 12.30 15.37
CA ILE A 316 13.43 11.43 14.24
C ILE A 316 11.93 11.57 14.04
N PHE A 317 11.56 12.31 13.02
CA PHE A 317 10.19 12.39 12.52
C PHE A 317 10.06 11.44 11.32
N GLY A 318 9.78 10.18 11.58
CA GLY A 318 9.51 9.18 10.55
C GLY A 318 8.02 8.97 10.41
N GLY A 319 7.45 9.25 9.24
CA GLY A 319 6.09 8.88 8.88
C GLY A 319 6.09 8.03 7.62
N HIS A 320 5.06 7.21 7.45
CA HIS A 320 4.83 6.47 6.23
C HIS A 320 3.34 6.45 5.91
N ASN A 321 3.02 6.72 4.64
CA ASN A 321 1.68 6.55 4.10
C ASN A 321 1.68 5.31 3.21
N PHE A 322 0.66 4.49 3.36
CA PHE A 322 0.49 3.22 2.67
C PHE A 322 -1.00 2.89 2.51
N ILE A 323 -1.30 1.79 1.85
CA ILE A 323 -2.69 1.40 1.62
C ILE A 323 -3.00 0.11 2.37
N ILE A 324 -4.18 0.09 3.01
CA ILE A 324 -4.81 -1.13 3.49
C ILE A 324 -5.93 -1.44 2.50
N ASP A 325 -5.91 -2.65 1.92
CA ASP A 325 -6.75 -2.98 0.78
C ASP A 325 -7.39 -4.36 0.83
N GLY A 326 -7.29 -5.05 1.97
CA GLY A 326 -7.92 -6.34 2.19
C GLY A 326 -7.83 -6.78 3.65
N TYR A 327 -8.46 -7.90 3.99
CA TYR A 327 -8.32 -8.55 5.28
C TYR A 327 -8.61 -10.05 5.20
N ASP A 328 -7.96 -10.84 6.06
CA ASP A 328 -8.18 -12.28 6.16
C ASP A 328 -9.20 -12.63 7.27
N GLU A 329 -9.62 -13.89 7.29
CA GLU A 329 -10.56 -14.43 8.28
C GLU A 329 -10.08 -14.34 9.74
N ASN A 330 -8.79 -14.10 9.96
CA ASN A 330 -8.17 -13.96 11.28
C ASN A 330 -8.05 -12.50 11.71
N GLY A 331 -8.58 -11.55 10.92
CA GLY A 331 -8.55 -10.13 11.17
C GLY A 331 -7.20 -9.47 10.91
N LEU A 332 -6.30 -10.13 10.17
CA LEU A 332 -5.10 -9.48 9.65
C LEU A 332 -5.47 -8.68 8.41
N VAL A 333 -5.03 -7.44 8.33
CA VAL A 333 -5.29 -6.59 7.18
C VAL A 333 -4.16 -6.68 6.16
N HIS A 334 -4.49 -6.72 4.88
CA HIS A 334 -3.51 -6.63 3.82
C HIS A 334 -3.00 -5.20 3.69
N VAL A 335 -1.68 -5.06 3.59
CA VAL A 335 -0.97 -3.78 3.48
C VAL A 335 -0.13 -3.78 2.22
N ASN A 336 -0.34 -2.78 1.37
CA ASN A 336 0.54 -2.40 0.29
C ASN A 336 1.42 -1.23 0.77
N TRP A 337 2.70 -1.49 0.98
CA TRP A 337 3.64 -0.51 1.55
C TRP A 337 4.10 0.56 0.56
N GLY A 338 3.82 0.42 -0.74
CA GLY A 338 4.35 1.31 -1.78
C GLY A 338 5.87 1.18 -1.95
N TRP A 339 6.40 -0.03 -1.86
CA TRP A 339 7.83 -0.34 -1.89
C TRP A 339 8.14 -1.48 -2.86
N HIS A 340 7.69 -1.34 -4.11
CA HIS A 340 7.86 -2.36 -5.18
C HIS A 340 7.34 -3.75 -4.78
N GLY A 341 6.22 -3.82 -4.06
CA GLY A 341 5.66 -5.08 -3.57
C GLY A 341 6.46 -5.77 -2.46
N GLN A 342 7.60 -5.17 -2.06
CA GLN A 342 8.42 -5.73 -1.00
C GLN A 342 7.68 -5.68 0.33
N LEU A 343 7.58 -6.84 0.97
CA LEU A 343 6.91 -7.00 2.25
C LEU A 343 5.40 -6.74 2.23
N ASP A 344 4.78 -6.56 1.06
CA ASP A 344 3.33 -6.51 0.96
C ASP A 344 2.72 -7.82 1.48
N GLY A 345 1.66 -7.73 2.26
CA GLY A 345 1.08 -8.89 2.92
C GLY A 345 0.12 -8.55 4.04
N TYR A 346 -0.22 -9.52 4.84
CA TYR A 346 -1.19 -9.41 5.92
C TYR A 346 -0.51 -9.12 7.26
N TYR A 347 -1.05 -8.15 8.01
CA TYR A 347 -0.46 -7.63 9.26
C TYR A 347 -1.51 -7.46 10.35
N ASP A 348 -1.16 -7.82 11.60
CA ASP A 348 -1.97 -7.47 12.76
C ASP A 348 -1.77 -5.99 13.11
N ILE A 349 -2.60 -5.14 12.51
CA ILE A 349 -2.53 -3.70 12.73
C ILE A 349 -3.22 -3.28 14.04
N ALA A 350 -4.11 -4.12 14.56
CA ALA A 350 -4.78 -3.89 15.82
C ALA A 350 -3.82 -3.93 17.01
N LEU A 351 -2.75 -4.75 16.92
CA LEU A 351 -1.67 -4.82 17.91
C LEU A 351 -0.90 -3.50 18.08
N LEU A 352 -1.02 -2.60 17.12
CA LEU A 352 -0.30 -1.33 17.11
C LEU A 352 -0.93 -0.26 18.00
N ASN A 353 -2.02 -0.56 18.69
CA ASN A 353 -2.57 0.31 19.72
C ASN A 353 -2.31 -0.24 21.13
N PRO A 354 -1.16 0.00 21.72
CA PRO A 354 -0.96 -0.24 23.14
C PRO A 354 -1.81 0.80 23.89
N GLY A 355 -3.03 0.45 24.24
CA GLY A 355 -3.99 1.29 24.98
C GLY A 355 -3.51 1.83 26.33
N LEU A 356 -2.23 1.78 26.62
CA LEU A 356 -1.56 2.25 27.80
C LEU A 356 -0.13 2.70 27.43
N TYR A 357 0.04 4.00 27.16
CA TYR A 357 1.33 4.69 27.17
C TYR A 357 2.22 4.55 25.92
N THR A 358 2.10 5.42 25.02
CA THR A 358 3.16 6.37 24.60
C THR A 358 2.59 7.24 23.46
N TYR A 359 2.81 8.52 23.53
CA TYR A 359 2.48 9.50 22.50
C TYR A 359 3.32 9.32 21.21
N ASP A 360 4.06 8.20 21.08
CA ASP A 360 5.10 8.02 20.09
C ASP A 360 4.64 7.32 18.81
N ASP A 361 3.46 6.65 18.84
CA ASP A 361 2.97 5.89 17.68
C ASP A 361 1.61 6.44 17.25
N TRP A 362 1.63 7.35 16.29
CA TRP A 362 0.43 7.96 15.75
C TRP A 362 -0.03 7.21 14.50
N GLN A 363 -1.30 6.86 14.46
CA GLN A 363 -1.94 6.19 13.34
C GLN A 363 -3.23 6.93 12.98
N ALA A 364 -3.49 7.02 11.69
CA ALA A 364 -4.71 7.60 11.16
C ALA A 364 -5.09 6.95 9.83
N MET A 365 -6.33 7.09 9.46
CA MET A 365 -6.83 6.66 8.15
C MET A 365 -7.88 7.65 7.63
N TYR A 366 -8.11 7.58 6.32
CA TYR A 366 -9.21 8.26 5.68
C TYR A 366 -10.35 7.29 5.48
N VAL A 367 -11.55 7.64 5.95
CA VAL A 367 -12.79 6.90 5.72
C VAL A 367 -13.68 7.70 4.78
N GLY A 368 -14.36 7.01 3.88
CA GLY A 368 -15.18 7.62 2.86
C GLY A 368 -14.37 8.28 1.74
N LEU A 369 -13.11 7.88 1.52
CA LEU A 369 -12.29 8.36 0.41
C LEU A 369 -12.57 7.53 -0.84
N TYR A 370 -13.31 8.09 -1.77
CA TYR A 370 -13.61 7.50 -3.07
C TYR A 370 -13.93 8.61 -4.09
N PRO A 371 -13.88 8.35 -5.40
CA PRO A 371 -14.21 9.32 -6.44
C PRO A 371 -15.64 9.89 -6.30
N ASN A 372 -15.85 11.19 -6.60
CA ASN A 372 -17.19 11.79 -6.63
C ASN A 372 -18.09 11.16 -7.70
N ASN A 373 -17.48 10.85 -8.84
CA ASN A 373 -18.13 10.13 -9.91
C ASN A 373 -17.31 8.84 -10.15
N PRO A 374 -17.38 7.86 -9.22
CA PRO A 374 -16.75 6.60 -9.54
C PRO A 374 -17.31 6.21 -10.90
N VAL A 375 -16.46 5.71 -11.78
CA VAL A 375 -16.96 4.96 -12.94
C VAL A 375 -17.87 3.91 -12.29
N THR A 376 -19.18 4.23 -12.22
CA THR A 376 -20.15 3.28 -11.73
C THR A 376 -20.03 2.16 -12.73
N THR A 377 -19.43 1.07 -12.29
CA THR A 377 -19.52 -0.15 -13.05
C THR A 377 -21.02 -0.37 -13.20
N LEU A 378 -21.51 -0.07 -14.39
CA LEU A 378 -22.91 -0.28 -14.71
C LEU A 378 -23.18 -1.74 -14.36
N ALA A 379 -24.25 -2.03 -13.64
CA ALA A 379 -24.57 -3.43 -13.39
C ALA A 379 -24.57 -4.16 -14.73
N GLY A 380 -23.72 -5.17 -14.88
CA GLY A 380 -23.46 -5.83 -16.14
C GLY A 380 -22.26 -5.33 -16.94
N ASP A 381 -21.68 -4.16 -16.62
CA ASP A 381 -20.42 -3.67 -17.20
C ASP A 381 -19.27 -4.32 -16.45
N VAL A 382 -18.84 -5.45 -16.96
CA VAL A 382 -17.79 -6.27 -16.35
C VAL A 382 -16.41 -5.75 -16.70
N ASN A 383 -16.26 -5.24 -17.92
CA ASN A 383 -14.97 -4.79 -18.43
C ASN A 383 -14.66 -3.32 -18.12
N GLY A 384 -15.64 -2.57 -17.59
CA GLY A 384 -15.48 -1.17 -17.19
C GLY A 384 -15.43 -0.20 -18.37
N ASP A 385 -15.96 -0.56 -19.55
CA ASP A 385 -15.95 0.30 -20.74
C ASP A 385 -17.14 1.29 -20.80
N GLY A 386 -17.99 1.27 -19.76
CA GLY A 386 -19.18 2.12 -19.67
C GLY A 386 -20.38 1.62 -20.46
N ASN A 387 -20.31 0.44 -21.08
CA ASN A 387 -21.38 -0.16 -21.85
C ASN A 387 -21.64 -1.59 -21.37
N VAL A 388 -22.91 -1.97 -21.23
CA VAL A 388 -23.28 -3.36 -20.95
C VAL A 388 -23.61 -4.06 -22.26
N ASN A 389 -22.79 -5.01 -22.68
CA ASN A 389 -22.92 -5.70 -23.96
C ASN A 389 -22.26 -7.09 -23.95
N ALA A 390 -22.15 -7.74 -25.10
CA ALA A 390 -21.56 -9.08 -25.20
C ALA A 390 -20.04 -9.14 -24.86
N ALA A 391 -19.34 -8.00 -24.82
CA ALA A 391 -17.94 -7.96 -24.43
C ALA A 391 -17.78 -8.29 -22.94
N ASP A 392 -18.73 -7.88 -22.10
CA ASP A 392 -18.75 -8.16 -20.65
C ASP A 392 -18.91 -9.64 -20.37
N VAL A 393 -19.82 -10.29 -21.09
CA VAL A 393 -20.00 -11.74 -21.02
C VAL A 393 -18.71 -12.44 -21.46
N THR A 394 -18.07 -11.94 -22.51
CA THR A 394 -16.83 -12.50 -23.03
C THR A 394 -15.69 -12.35 -22.02
N ALA A 395 -15.61 -11.21 -21.32
CA ALA A 395 -14.62 -10.97 -20.27
C ALA A 395 -14.76 -12.01 -19.14
N LEU A 396 -15.96 -12.23 -18.64
CA LEU A 396 -16.23 -13.26 -17.62
C LEU A 396 -15.89 -14.68 -18.10
N TYR A 397 -16.23 -15.04 -19.33
CA TYR A 397 -15.86 -16.34 -19.88
C TYR A 397 -14.35 -16.51 -19.95
N ASN A 398 -13.63 -15.49 -20.42
CA ASN A 398 -12.17 -15.54 -20.52
C ASN A 398 -11.53 -15.68 -19.14
N TYR A 399 -12.03 -14.96 -18.13
CA TYR A 399 -11.58 -15.11 -16.76
C TYR A 399 -11.79 -16.53 -16.24
N LEU A 400 -12.99 -17.08 -16.35
CA LEU A 400 -13.32 -18.43 -15.87
C LEU A 400 -12.53 -19.54 -16.59
N LEU A 401 -12.11 -19.31 -17.83
CA LEU A 401 -11.32 -20.28 -18.61
C LEU A 401 -9.82 -20.18 -18.35
N SER A 402 -9.31 -19.00 -18.08
CA SER A 402 -7.85 -18.75 -18.05
C SER A 402 -7.34 -18.26 -16.69
N GLY A 403 -8.22 -17.82 -15.79
CA GLY A 403 -7.85 -17.12 -14.56
C GLY A 403 -7.29 -15.70 -14.79
N ASN A 404 -7.31 -15.21 -16.04
CA ASN A 404 -6.78 -13.88 -16.34
C ASN A 404 -7.81 -12.80 -16.04
N SER A 405 -7.53 -11.99 -15.01
CA SER A 405 -8.39 -10.89 -14.55
C SER A 405 -8.14 -9.56 -15.28
N SER A 406 -7.22 -9.49 -16.22
CA SER A 406 -6.81 -8.21 -16.85
C SER A 406 -7.95 -7.45 -17.55
N ALA A 407 -9.02 -8.12 -17.93
CA ALA A 407 -10.20 -7.53 -18.55
C ALA A 407 -11.41 -7.49 -17.61
N ILE A 408 -11.22 -7.70 -16.30
CA ILE A 408 -12.28 -7.71 -15.31
C ILE A 408 -12.12 -6.52 -14.37
N VAL A 409 -13.04 -5.59 -14.43
CA VAL A 409 -13.16 -4.45 -13.51
C VAL A 409 -14.25 -4.73 -12.48
N ASN A 410 -15.34 -5.36 -12.89
CA ASN A 410 -16.49 -5.66 -12.05
C ASN A 410 -17.02 -7.06 -12.38
N GLY A 411 -16.37 -8.10 -11.88
CA GLY A 411 -16.68 -9.49 -12.24
C GLY A 411 -17.76 -10.14 -11.39
N ASP A 412 -17.82 -9.80 -10.11
CA ASP A 412 -18.83 -10.32 -9.16
C ASP A 412 -20.12 -9.50 -9.32
N GLN A 413 -21.01 -10.00 -10.15
CA GLN A 413 -22.25 -9.32 -10.53
C GLN A 413 -23.44 -9.75 -9.67
N ASP A 414 -23.36 -10.89 -8.98
CA ASP A 414 -24.41 -11.35 -8.06
C ASP A 414 -24.10 -11.02 -6.58
N GLY A 415 -22.87 -10.50 -6.30
CA GLY A 415 -22.47 -10.02 -4.97
C GLY A 415 -22.13 -11.13 -3.99
N ASP A 416 -21.84 -12.35 -4.47
CA ASP A 416 -21.53 -13.50 -3.61
C ASP A 416 -20.06 -13.57 -3.17
N GLY A 417 -19.21 -12.63 -3.65
CA GLY A 417 -17.78 -12.53 -3.35
C GLY A 417 -16.89 -13.40 -4.25
N ASN A 418 -17.46 -14.06 -5.27
CA ASN A 418 -16.72 -14.91 -6.19
C ASN A 418 -17.12 -14.62 -7.63
N ILE A 419 -16.18 -14.73 -8.57
CA ILE A 419 -16.51 -14.66 -9.99
C ILE A 419 -16.78 -16.07 -10.49
N THR A 420 -18.03 -16.34 -10.85
CA THR A 420 -18.54 -17.65 -11.23
C THR A 420 -19.43 -17.59 -12.49
N VAL A 421 -20.02 -18.71 -12.87
CA VAL A 421 -21.06 -18.76 -13.93
C VAL A 421 -22.34 -18.03 -13.48
N GLY A 422 -22.54 -17.81 -12.17
CA GLY A 422 -23.63 -17.02 -11.62
C GLY A 422 -23.62 -15.60 -12.19
N ASP A 423 -22.47 -14.97 -12.21
CA ASP A 423 -22.28 -13.61 -12.70
C ASP A 423 -22.57 -13.47 -14.18
N ILE A 424 -22.16 -14.45 -14.98
CA ILE A 424 -22.55 -14.51 -16.40
C ILE A 424 -24.07 -14.49 -16.54
N THR A 425 -24.76 -15.21 -15.67
CA THR A 425 -26.24 -15.26 -15.70
C THR A 425 -26.84 -13.91 -15.38
N VAL A 426 -26.28 -13.18 -14.40
CA VAL A 426 -26.72 -11.82 -14.06
C VAL A 426 -26.55 -10.87 -15.25
N VAL A 427 -25.35 -10.88 -15.89
CA VAL A 427 -25.09 -10.03 -17.07
C VAL A 427 -26.04 -10.37 -18.23
N TYR A 428 -26.31 -11.65 -18.48
CA TYR A 428 -27.30 -12.04 -19.48
C TYR A 428 -28.69 -11.54 -19.17
N ASN A 429 -29.14 -11.63 -17.91
CA ASN A 429 -30.44 -11.13 -17.50
C ASN A 429 -30.53 -9.61 -17.71
N ILE A 430 -29.51 -8.86 -17.40
CA ILE A 430 -29.43 -7.41 -17.66
C ILE A 430 -29.54 -7.14 -19.18
N LEU A 431 -28.79 -7.86 -20.00
CA LEU A 431 -28.83 -7.69 -21.46
C LEU A 431 -30.16 -8.05 -22.09
N LEU A 432 -30.90 -8.97 -21.48
CA LEU A 432 -32.22 -9.41 -21.95
C LEU A 432 -33.38 -8.58 -21.36
N GLY A 433 -33.06 -7.67 -20.42
CA GLY A 433 -34.08 -6.83 -19.75
C GLY A 433 -35.01 -7.62 -18.81
N SER A 434 -34.48 -8.71 -18.26
CA SER A 434 -35.23 -9.65 -17.41
C SER A 434 -34.91 -9.52 -15.93
#